data_981f84d211828db4ca20aea51d0c14b3
#
_entry.id   981f84d211828db4ca20aea51d0c14b3
#
_cell.length_a   1.000
_cell.length_b   1.000
_cell.length_c   1.000
_cell.angle_alpha   90.00
_cell.angle_beta   90.00
_cell.angle_gamma   90.00
#
_symmetry.space_group_name_H-M   'P 1'
#
loop_
_entity.id
_entity.type
_entity.pdbx_description
1 polymer ?
#
loop_
_entity_poly.entity_id
_entity_poly.type
_entity_poly.pdbx_seq_one_letter_code
_entity_poly.pdbx_strand_id
1 'polypeptide(L)'
;MKQLRYRLLIMLAALVLLPTGVGAAEAQKDLKIQDVFTRYGKKRNVTMVELSNEMLETYGMTRYKSITIKDDPEALRFTRQCLEADQRGARKIKEVTDDGGVVSAYYQLPGKDPDVNRFVLFKVNSKGTITLVYIEGELDSDDLISLLFTKKDL
;
A
#
# COMPACT_ATOMS: atom_id res chain seq x y z
N MET A 1 18.22 52.26 -3.72
CA MET A 1 17.08 51.82 -4.55
C MET A 1 17.31 50.48 -5.25
N LYS A 2 18.51 50.13 -5.63
CA LYS A 2 18.79 48.79 -6.22
C LYS A 2 18.59 47.63 -5.22
N GLN A 3 18.85 47.86 -3.93
CA GLN A 3 18.67 46.80 -2.91
C GLN A 3 17.19 46.45 -2.62
N LEU A 4 16.26 47.38 -2.81
CA LEU A 4 14.82 47.14 -2.63
C LEU A 4 14.27 46.23 -3.73
N ARG A 5 14.80 46.38 -4.95
CA ARG A 5 14.40 45.53 -6.09
C ARG A 5 14.91 44.10 -5.93
N TYR A 6 16.10 43.92 -5.39
CA TYR A 6 16.64 42.58 -5.10
C TYR A 6 15.90 41.88 -3.96
N ARG A 7 15.48 42.64 -2.93
CA ARG A 7 14.69 42.07 -1.84
C ARG A 7 13.29 41.66 -2.29
N LEU A 8 12.69 42.42 -3.22
CA LEU A 8 11.39 42.08 -3.81
C LEU A 8 11.49 40.84 -4.73
N LEU A 9 12.58 40.74 -5.49
CA LEU A 9 12.84 39.58 -6.36
C LEU A 9 13.11 38.30 -5.57
N ILE A 10 13.80 38.40 -4.43
CA ILE A 10 14.06 37.26 -3.56
C ILE A 10 12.77 36.81 -2.85
N MET A 11 11.88 37.75 -2.49
CA MET A 11 10.57 37.39 -1.94
C MET A 11 9.65 36.73 -2.98
N LEU A 12 9.71 37.16 -4.23
CA LEU A 12 8.91 36.52 -5.29
C LEU A 12 9.45 35.13 -5.64
N ALA A 13 10.77 34.92 -5.60
CA ALA A 13 11.37 33.60 -5.82
C ALA A 13 11.08 32.62 -4.68
N ALA A 14 10.96 33.11 -3.44
CA ALA A 14 10.56 32.29 -2.32
C ALA A 14 9.10 31.85 -2.37
N LEU A 15 8.23 32.62 -3.03
CA LEU A 15 6.82 32.23 -3.20
C LEU A 15 6.62 31.16 -4.26
N VAL A 16 7.54 31.02 -5.21
CA VAL A 16 7.49 29.99 -6.28
C VAL A 16 8.03 28.64 -5.79
N LEU A 17 8.77 28.62 -4.69
CA LEU A 17 9.32 27.43 -4.07
C LEU A 17 8.48 26.87 -2.91
N LEU A 18 7.32 27.46 -2.64
CA LEU A 18 6.33 26.74 -1.84
C LEU A 18 5.89 25.54 -2.67
N PRO A 19 6.16 24.30 -2.22
CA PRO A 19 5.50 23.17 -2.83
C PRO A 19 4.03 23.50 -2.73
N THR A 20 3.40 23.68 -3.87
CA THR A 20 1.95 23.60 -3.94
C THR A 20 1.64 22.29 -3.28
N GLY A 21 1.27 22.33 -2.00
CA GLY A 21 0.94 21.17 -1.27
C GLY A 21 -0.06 20.42 -2.10
N VAL A 22 0.35 19.32 -2.69
CA VAL A 22 -0.57 18.39 -3.28
C VAL A 22 -1.36 17.87 -2.11
N GLY A 23 -2.42 18.62 -1.79
CA GLY A 23 -3.34 18.22 -0.75
C GLY A 23 -3.81 16.82 -1.10
N ALA A 24 -3.91 15.97 -0.11
CA ALA A 24 -4.43 14.63 -0.20
C ALA A 24 -3.72 13.78 -1.28
N ALA A 25 -2.41 13.61 -1.13
CA ALA A 25 -1.78 12.44 -1.68
C ALA A 25 -2.66 11.24 -1.28
N GLU A 26 -3.15 10.51 -2.25
CA GLU A 26 -3.84 9.26 -1.97
C GLU A 26 -2.99 8.49 -0.96
N ALA A 27 -3.57 8.05 0.16
CA ALA A 27 -2.86 7.47 1.29
C ALA A 27 -1.92 6.32 0.89
N GLN A 28 -2.21 5.67 -0.24
CA GLN A 28 -1.45 4.58 -0.81
C GLN A 28 -0.18 5.04 -1.55
N LYS A 29 -0.11 6.30 -2.03
CA LYS A 29 1.04 6.80 -2.82
C LYS A 29 2.32 6.95 -2.02
N ASP A 30 2.26 7.01 -0.70
CA ASP A 30 3.42 7.04 0.17
C ASP A 30 4.08 5.66 0.34
N LEU A 31 3.43 4.59 -0.11
CA LEU A 31 3.90 3.22 0.04
C LEU A 31 4.62 2.72 -1.21
N LYS A 32 5.71 2.00 -0.99
CA LYS A 32 6.48 1.36 -2.06
C LYS A 32 5.70 0.26 -2.77
N ILE A 33 4.79 -0.43 -2.08
CA ILE A 33 3.93 -1.43 -2.69
C ILE A 33 3.04 -0.87 -3.81
N GLN A 34 2.79 0.43 -3.82
CA GLN A 34 2.08 1.07 -4.94
C GLN A 34 2.81 0.84 -6.28
N ASP A 35 4.13 0.80 -6.25
CA ASP A 35 4.94 0.53 -7.45
C ASP A 35 4.70 -0.89 -8.00
N VAL A 36 4.35 -1.85 -7.15
CA VAL A 36 3.97 -3.20 -7.60
C VAL A 36 2.69 -3.15 -8.43
N PHE A 37 1.67 -2.46 -7.95
CA PHE A 37 0.40 -2.29 -8.68
C PHE A 37 0.59 -1.54 -10.00
N THR A 38 1.37 -0.49 -9.99
CA THR A 38 1.64 0.33 -11.18
C THR A 38 2.46 -0.45 -12.22
N ARG A 39 3.51 -1.13 -11.78
CA ARG A 39 4.47 -1.81 -12.65
C ARG A 39 3.90 -3.08 -13.29
N TYR A 40 3.16 -3.86 -12.52
CA TYR A 40 2.70 -5.19 -12.91
C TYR A 40 1.22 -5.28 -13.26
N GLY A 41 0.41 -4.30 -12.89
CA GLY A 41 -1.05 -4.37 -12.97
C GLY A 41 -1.64 -4.58 -14.35
N LYS A 42 -0.89 -4.31 -15.42
CA LYS A 42 -1.35 -4.47 -16.81
C LYS A 42 -0.73 -5.67 -17.55
N LYS A 43 0.07 -6.48 -16.87
CA LYS A 43 0.71 -7.65 -17.48
C LYS A 43 -0.27 -8.80 -17.64
N ARG A 44 -0.02 -9.70 -18.62
CA ARG A 44 -0.91 -10.82 -18.97
C ARG A 44 -1.11 -11.85 -17.86
N ASN A 45 -0.08 -12.10 -17.07
CA ASN A 45 -0.09 -13.08 -15.98
C ASN A 45 -0.54 -12.47 -14.65
N VAL A 46 -1.22 -11.35 -14.70
CA VAL A 46 -1.60 -10.56 -13.53
C VAL A 46 -3.10 -10.32 -13.50
N THR A 47 -3.68 -10.50 -12.32
CA THR A 47 -5.07 -10.15 -12.05
C THR A 47 -5.10 -9.06 -10.99
N MET A 48 -5.80 -7.97 -11.27
CA MET A 48 -6.08 -6.91 -10.29
C MET A 48 -7.55 -6.90 -9.94
N VAL A 49 -7.85 -6.67 -8.66
CA VAL A 49 -9.23 -6.51 -8.17
C VAL A 49 -9.32 -5.18 -7.41
N GLU A 50 -10.33 -4.41 -7.76
CA GLU A 50 -10.79 -3.24 -7.02
C GLU A 50 -12.26 -3.42 -6.71
N LEU A 51 -12.70 -3.06 -5.51
CA LEU A 51 -14.10 -3.19 -5.11
C LEU A 51 -14.87 -1.89 -5.32
N SER A 52 -16.16 -2.02 -5.66
CA SER A 52 -17.07 -0.87 -5.71
C SER A 52 -17.31 -0.29 -4.32
N ASN A 53 -17.77 0.98 -4.27
CA ASN A 53 -18.07 1.64 -3.00
C ASN A 53 -19.10 0.88 -2.17
N GLU A 54 -20.12 0.30 -2.80
CA GLU A 54 -21.14 -0.52 -2.12
C GLU A 54 -20.53 -1.73 -1.41
N MET A 55 -19.60 -2.41 -2.09
CA MET A 55 -18.90 -3.54 -1.49
C MET A 55 -17.97 -3.10 -0.36
N LEU A 56 -17.28 -1.98 -0.55
CA LEU A 56 -16.38 -1.42 0.48
C LEU A 56 -17.16 -1.06 1.76
N GLU A 57 -18.28 -0.36 1.63
CA GLU A 57 -19.12 0.03 2.77
C GLU A 57 -19.62 -1.18 3.55
N THR A 58 -20.02 -2.23 2.87
CA THR A 58 -20.51 -3.47 3.50
C THR A 58 -19.49 -4.07 4.48
N TYR A 59 -18.19 -3.90 4.19
CA TYR A 59 -17.10 -4.47 5.00
C TYR A 59 -16.39 -3.43 5.88
N GLY A 60 -16.90 -2.22 5.98
CA GLY A 60 -16.25 -1.15 6.74
C GLY A 60 -14.92 -0.67 6.12
N MET A 61 -14.78 -0.85 4.81
CA MET A 61 -13.60 -0.46 4.05
C MET A 61 -13.85 0.85 3.29
N THR A 62 -12.80 1.64 3.14
CA THR A 62 -12.79 2.82 2.26
C THR A 62 -11.97 2.57 1.00
N ARG A 63 -11.07 1.58 1.03
CA ARG A 63 -10.27 1.16 -0.11
C ARG A 63 -9.90 -0.31 -0.01
N TYR A 64 -9.97 -0.99 -1.13
CA TYR A 64 -9.46 -2.35 -1.30
C TYR A 64 -8.79 -2.45 -2.67
N LYS A 65 -7.59 -2.98 -2.70
CA LYS A 65 -6.86 -3.23 -3.93
C LYS A 65 -6.04 -4.49 -3.78
N SER A 66 -6.18 -5.41 -4.69
CA SER A 66 -5.37 -6.62 -4.71
C SER A 66 -4.75 -6.88 -6.07
N ILE A 67 -3.61 -7.52 -6.07
CA ILE A 67 -2.90 -7.97 -7.25
C ILE A 67 -2.44 -9.41 -7.05
N THR A 68 -2.68 -10.25 -8.05
CA THR A 68 -2.18 -11.62 -8.10
C THR A 68 -1.28 -11.76 -9.31
N ILE A 69 -0.03 -12.17 -9.10
CA ILE A 69 1.01 -12.29 -10.13
C ILE A 69 1.48 -13.73 -10.18
N LYS A 70 1.44 -14.34 -11.37
CA LYS A 70 1.87 -15.72 -11.62
C LYS A 70 3.17 -15.73 -12.42
N ASP A 71 4.03 -16.71 -12.13
CA ASP A 71 5.20 -17.05 -12.92
C ASP A 71 6.17 -15.86 -13.18
N ASP A 72 6.41 -15.05 -12.14
CA ASP A 72 7.30 -13.89 -12.24
C ASP A 72 8.23 -13.77 -11.01
N PRO A 73 9.40 -14.46 -11.04
CA PRO A 73 10.36 -14.39 -9.94
C PRO A 73 10.93 -12.98 -9.68
N GLU A 74 11.02 -12.16 -10.73
CA GLU A 74 11.47 -10.77 -10.58
C GLU A 74 10.43 -9.93 -9.83
N ALA A 75 9.15 -10.12 -10.15
CA ALA A 75 8.05 -9.48 -9.44
C ALA A 75 8.04 -9.88 -7.95
N LEU A 76 8.36 -11.13 -7.64
CA LEU A 76 8.46 -11.59 -6.25
C LEU A 76 9.58 -10.87 -5.50
N ARG A 77 10.75 -10.77 -6.09
CA ARG A 77 11.88 -10.04 -5.51
C ARG A 77 11.55 -8.58 -5.30
N PHE A 78 10.98 -7.95 -6.31
CA PHE A 78 10.58 -6.54 -6.23
C PHE A 78 9.51 -6.30 -5.17
N THR A 79 8.50 -7.15 -5.10
CA THR A 79 7.44 -7.06 -4.09
C THR A 79 8.00 -7.18 -2.67
N ARG A 80 8.90 -8.13 -2.44
CA ARG A 80 9.57 -8.30 -1.14
C ARG A 80 10.38 -7.06 -0.76
N GLN A 81 11.08 -6.44 -1.69
CA GLN A 81 11.82 -5.19 -1.46
C GLN A 81 10.88 -4.04 -1.07
N CYS A 82 9.75 -3.91 -1.74
CA CYS A 82 8.75 -2.89 -1.42
C CYS A 82 8.14 -3.11 -0.02
N LEU A 83 7.83 -4.35 0.32
CA LEU A 83 7.32 -4.71 1.65
C LEU A 83 8.34 -4.41 2.75
N GLU A 84 9.61 -4.73 2.53
CA GLU A 84 10.68 -4.45 3.49
C GLU A 84 10.80 -2.95 3.77
N ALA A 85 10.66 -2.11 2.75
CA ALA A 85 10.66 -0.67 2.90
C ALA A 85 9.43 -0.17 3.66
N ASP A 86 8.25 -0.69 3.34
CA ASP A 86 6.98 -0.23 3.90
C ASP A 86 6.73 -0.74 5.33
N GLN A 87 7.34 -1.85 5.72
CA GLN A 87 7.19 -2.39 7.09
C GLN A 87 7.84 -1.53 8.17
N ARG A 88 8.70 -0.60 7.81
CA ARG A 88 9.32 0.32 8.77
C ARG A 88 8.24 1.17 9.46
N GLY A 89 8.16 1.06 10.78
CA GLY A 89 7.12 1.72 11.56
C GLY A 89 5.74 1.03 11.52
N ALA A 90 5.59 -0.04 10.78
CA ALA A 90 4.37 -0.83 10.76
C ALA A 90 4.30 -1.79 11.96
N ARG A 91 3.07 -2.10 12.39
CA ARG A 91 2.83 -3.15 13.36
C ARG A 91 2.72 -4.49 12.63
N LYS A 92 3.67 -5.38 12.86
CA LYS A 92 3.64 -6.73 12.32
C LYS A 92 2.60 -7.55 13.08
N ILE A 93 1.60 -8.05 12.39
CA ILE A 93 0.58 -8.92 12.96
C ILE A 93 0.96 -10.38 12.74
N LYS A 94 1.44 -10.72 11.55
CA LYS A 94 1.90 -12.06 11.20
C LYS A 94 3.00 -11.98 10.16
N GLU A 95 4.02 -12.81 10.29
CA GLU A 95 5.02 -13.03 9.27
C GLU A 95 5.47 -14.48 9.28
N VAL A 96 5.52 -15.09 8.12
CA VAL A 96 6.05 -16.44 7.92
C VAL A 96 7.18 -16.38 6.93
N THR A 97 8.32 -16.91 7.31
CA THR A 97 9.52 -17.01 6.47
C THR A 97 9.88 -18.47 6.23
N ASP A 98 10.44 -18.74 5.08
CA ASP A 98 11.12 -20.00 4.76
C ASP A 98 12.54 -19.70 4.25
N ASP A 99 13.23 -20.70 3.72
CA ASP A 99 14.60 -20.58 3.23
C ASP A 99 14.74 -19.53 2.09
N GLY A 100 13.66 -19.25 1.37
CA GLY A 100 13.63 -18.29 0.27
C GLY A 100 13.24 -16.87 0.67
N GLY A 101 12.89 -16.63 1.95
CA GLY A 101 12.45 -15.34 2.46
C GLY A 101 11.02 -15.34 2.97
N VAL A 102 10.42 -14.16 3.07
CA VAL A 102 9.04 -14.02 3.55
C VAL A 102 8.05 -14.64 2.55
N VAL A 103 7.22 -15.54 3.03
CA VAL A 103 6.17 -16.22 2.23
C VAL A 103 4.76 -15.76 2.59
N SER A 104 4.58 -15.18 3.77
CA SER A 104 3.32 -14.59 4.20
C SER A 104 3.60 -13.45 5.17
N ALA A 105 2.91 -12.34 4.99
CA ALA A 105 3.05 -11.19 5.87
C ALA A 105 1.72 -10.46 6.01
N TYR A 106 1.46 -9.96 7.22
CA TYR A 106 0.30 -9.14 7.52
C TYR A 106 0.75 -8.00 8.44
N TYR A 107 0.64 -6.77 7.92
CA TYR A 107 1.06 -5.56 8.63
C TYR A 107 -0.09 -4.58 8.75
N GLN A 108 -0.15 -3.90 9.90
CA GLN A 108 -0.92 -2.68 10.06
C GLN A 108 0.03 -1.49 9.94
N LEU A 109 -0.24 -0.62 8.97
CA LEU A 109 0.58 0.56 8.69
C LEU A 109 0.12 1.75 9.54
N PRO A 110 1.02 2.72 9.80
CA PRO A 110 0.61 3.99 10.40
C PRO A 110 -0.44 4.68 9.53
N GLY A 111 -1.58 5.03 10.14
CA GLY A 111 -2.64 5.81 9.48
C GLY A 111 -2.31 7.29 9.47
N LYS A 112 -2.79 8.01 8.46
CA LYS A 112 -2.76 9.49 8.43
C LYS A 112 -3.95 10.10 9.16
N ASP A 113 -5.01 9.33 9.30
CA ASP A 113 -6.24 9.66 9.98
C ASP A 113 -6.43 8.68 11.14
N PRO A 114 -6.73 9.14 12.38
CA PRO A 114 -6.90 8.26 13.52
C PRO A 114 -8.07 7.27 13.38
N ASP A 115 -9.07 7.59 12.56
CA ASP A 115 -10.25 6.75 12.35
C ASP A 115 -10.08 5.74 11.21
N VAL A 116 -8.98 5.81 10.46
CA VAL A 116 -8.72 4.93 9.33
C VAL A 116 -7.50 4.07 9.59
N ASN A 117 -7.69 2.77 9.57
CA ASN A 117 -6.62 1.77 9.65
C ASN A 117 -6.18 1.36 8.23
N ARG A 118 -4.90 1.06 8.10
CA ARG A 118 -4.28 0.66 6.83
C ARG A 118 -3.60 -0.69 7.01
N PHE A 119 -3.86 -1.60 6.09
CA PHE A 119 -3.32 -2.97 6.16
C PHE A 119 -2.70 -3.40 4.85
N VAL A 120 -1.64 -4.19 4.96
CA VAL A 120 -1.01 -4.88 3.84
C VAL A 120 -0.96 -6.36 4.14
N LEU A 121 -1.42 -7.17 3.19
CA LEU A 121 -1.32 -8.62 3.24
C LEU A 121 -0.54 -9.11 2.03
N PHE A 122 0.41 -10.00 2.28
CA PHE A 122 1.25 -10.60 1.26
C PHE A 122 1.27 -12.11 1.44
N LYS A 123 1.21 -12.83 0.33
CA LYS A 123 1.37 -14.27 0.32
C LYS A 123 2.02 -14.72 -0.99
N VAL A 124 2.93 -15.66 -0.92
CA VAL A 124 3.40 -16.43 -2.06
C VAL A 124 3.19 -17.91 -1.79
N ASN A 125 2.59 -18.61 -2.75
CA ASN A 125 2.35 -20.05 -2.61
C ASN A 125 3.52 -20.87 -3.17
N SER A 126 3.43 -22.21 -3.06
CA SER A 126 4.44 -23.14 -3.53
C SER A 126 4.71 -23.07 -5.03
N LYS A 127 3.77 -22.55 -5.81
CA LYS A 127 3.91 -22.34 -7.26
C LYS A 127 4.52 -21.00 -7.64
N GLY A 128 4.88 -20.17 -6.64
CA GLY A 128 5.41 -18.82 -6.87
C GLY A 128 4.35 -17.77 -7.21
N THR A 129 3.06 -18.07 -7.05
CA THR A 129 1.99 -17.10 -7.24
C THR A 129 1.96 -16.14 -6.07
N ILE A 130 2.08 -14.83 -6.39
CA ILE A 130 2.12 -13.73 -5.43
C ILE A 130 0.70 -13.17 -5.30
N THR A 131 0.26 -12.97 -4.06
CA THR A 131 -0.94 -12.18 -3.76
C THR A 131 -0.55 -11.05 -2.83
N LEU A 132 -0.86 -9.82 -3.24
CA LEU A 132 -0.64 -8.61 -2.46
C LEU A 132 -1.98 -7.88 -2.34
N VAL A 133 -2.37 -7.55 -1.11
CA VAL A 133 -3.62 -6.86 -0.82
C VAL A 133 -3.34 -5.63 0.02
N TYR A 134 -3.94 -4.51 -0.37
CA TYR A 134 -3.95 -3.26 0.39
C TYR A 134 -5.38 -2.91 0.78
N ILE A 135 -5.59 -2.59 2.06
CA ILE A 135 -6.90 -2.27 2.61
C ILE A 135 -6.81 -1.00 3.47
N GLU A 136 -7.78 -0.11 3.31
CA GLU A 136 -8.04 1.00 4.23
C GLU A 136 -9.48 0.90 4.73
N GLY A 137 -9.71 1.25 5.99
CA GLY A 137 -11.06 1.30 6.53
C GLY A 137 -11.09 1.55 8.04
N GLU A 138 -12.30 1.61 8.55
CA GLU A 138 -12.56 1.75 10.00
C GLU A 138 -12.39 0.42 10.74
N LEU A 139 -12.45 -0.71 10.02
CA LEU A 139 -12.26 -2.03 10.61
C LEU A 139 -10.89 -2.13 11.30
N ASP A 140 -10.83 -2.83 12.41
CA ASP A 140 -9.57 -3.12 13.10
C ASP A 140 -8.93 -4.43 12.61
N SER A 141 -7.77 -4.78 13.19
CA SER A 141 -7.04 -5.98 12.79
C SER A 141 -7.79 -7.27 13.12
N ASP A 142 -8.58 -7.29 14.19
CA ASP A 142 -9.33 -8.48 14.61
C ASP A 142 -10.54 -8.70 13.69
N ASP A 143 -11.21 -7.64 13.30
CA ASP A 143 -12.29 -7.66 12.30
C ASP A 143 -11.76 -8.21 10.97
N LEU A 144 -10.59 -7.73 10.53
CA LEU A 144 -9.99 -8.15 9.29
C LEU A 144 -9.55 -9.63 9.33
N ILE A 145 -8.97 -10.07 10.43
CA ILE A 145 -8.62 -11.48 10.66
C ILE A 145 -9.86 -12.36 10.55
N SER A 146 -10.93 -11.96 11.22
CA SER A 146 -12.22 -12.67 11.20
C SER A 146 -12.75 -12.79 9.77
N LEU A 147 -12.67 -11.72 8.99
CA LEU A 147 -13.13 -11.67 7.61
C LEU A 147 -12.33 -12.56 6.67
N LEU A 148 -11.01 -12.62 6.85
CA LEU A 148 -10.09 -13.33 5.97
C LEU A 148 -9.96 -14.82 6.31
N PHE A 149 -10.08 -15.19 7.57
CA PHE A 149 -9.81 -16.55 8.03
C PHE A 149 -11.07 -17.37 8.30
N THR A 150 -12.23 -16.73 8.50
CA THR A 150 -13.49 -17.44 8.66
C THR A 150 -13.99 -18.09 7.35
N LYS A 151 -13.49 -17.63 6.21
CA LYS A 151 -13.84 -18.21 4.89
C LYS A 151 -12.97 -19.41 4.47
N LYS A 152 -12.03 -19.84 5.29
CA LYS A 152 -11.19 -21.01 4.99
C LYS A 152 -11.84 -22.34 5.33
N ASP A 153 -12.94 -22.32 6.05
CA ASP A 153 -13.64 -23.52 6.49
C ASP A 153 -14.94 -23.78 5.69
N LEU A 154 -15.06 -23.11 4.50
CA LEU A 154 -16.15 -23.35 3.55
C LEU A 154 -15.65 -24.01 2.29
#